data_42bcf8ac938b3a9fcee47d4e3a819bdd
#
_entry.id   42bcf8ac938b3a9fcee47d4e3a819bdd
#
_cell.length_a   1.000
_cell.length_b   1.000
_cell.length_c   1.000
_cell.angle_alpha   90.00
_cell.angle_beta   90.00
_cell.angle_gamma   90.00
#
_symmetry.space_group_name_H-M   'P 1'
#
loop_
_entity.id
_entity.type
_entity.pdbx_description
1 polymer ?
#
loop_
_entity_poly.entity_id
_entity_poly.type
_entity_poly.pdbx_seq_one_letter_code
_entity_poly.pdbx_strand_id
1 'polypeptide(L)'
;MITVVTVLRTGGGTYTAEWVNRLHAGVQRHLPVDHDFVCLTDDPRGMDRGVCVEPLRHDWPGWWAKQELFTPGLFDDLVIYFDLDTVITGDLVPFTGYTGPRAFLRDFFRYRENMIGSGMMLWMGDEMADIYREFTKDPEAHMRTFRRRSDEFTKRFMGRGHFIQDLWPGLVVSSKAHCRTGLPENARVVCMHGRPRMTELEPKHWLRQRWEAVA
;
A
#
# COMPACT_ATOMS: atom_id res chain seq x y z
N MET A 1 16.50 -9.15 -4.01
CA MET A 1 15.80 -8.30 -5.03
C MET A 1 14.72 -7.49 -4.31
N ILE A 2 14.22 -6.41 -4.84
CA ILE A 2 13.16 -5.61 -4.22
C ILE A 2 11.87 -5.87 -4.98
N THR A 3 10.77 -6.13 -4.27
CA THR A 3 9.45 -6.21 -4.88
C THR A 3 8.59 -5.04 -4.39
N VAL A 4 8.15 -4.18 -5.31
CA VAL A 4 7.09 -3.21 -5.03
C VAL A 4 5.76 -3.85 -5.39
N VAL A 5 4.81 -3.85 -4.47
CA VAL A 5 3.55 -4.59 -4.67
C VAL A 5 2.33 -3.73 -4.38
N THR A 6 1.26 -3.98 -5.12
CA THR A 6 -0.07 -3.43 -4.87
C THR A 6 -1.16 -4.47 -5.07
N VAL A 7 -2.39 -4.18 -4.66
CA VAL A 7 -3.54 -5.08 -4.84
C VAL A 7 -4.67 -4.34 -5.54
N LEU A 8 -5.13 -4.89 -6.65
CA LEU A 8 -6.35 -4.45 -7.32
C LEU A 8 -7.41 -5.56 -7.22
N ARG A 9 -8.41 -5.35 -6.38
CA ARG A 9 -9.64 -6.14 -6.37
C ARG A 9 -10.71 -5.38 -7.13
N THR A 10 -11.16 -5.92 -8.27
CA THR A 10 -12.19 -5.31 -9.09
C THR A 10 -13.59 -5.51 -8.47
N GLY A 11 -14.63 -4.94 -9.08
CA GLY A 11 -16.02 -5.04 -8.60
C GLY A 11 -16.47 -3.95 -7.62
N GLY A 12 -15.54 -3.20 -7.01
CA GLY A 12 -15.87 -2.04 -6.15
C GLY A 12 -16.08 -0.71 -6.89
N GLY A 13 -15.88 -0.68 -8.20
CA GLY A 13 -16.13 0.45 -9.09
C GLY A 13 -15.19 1.65 -8.96
N THR A 14 -14.29 1.68 -7.96
CA THR A 14 -13.42 2.85 -7.73
C THR A 14 -12.05 2.70 -8.35
N TYR A 15 -11.42 1.54 -8.15
CA TYR A 15 -10.06 1.27 -8.61
C TYR A 15 -10.08 0.45 -9.89
N THR A 16 -9.18 0.77 -10.81
CA THR A 16 -9.03 0.14 -12.13
C THR A 16 -7.56 -0.07 -12.43
N ALA A 17 -7.24 -0.77 -13.53
CA ALA A 17 -5.87 -0.91 -14.02
C ALA A 17 -5.16 0.44 -14.18
N GLU A 18 -5.87 1.52 -14.51
CA GLU A 18 -5.29 2.87 -14.59
C GLU A 18 -4.62 3.31 -13.28
N TRP A 19 -5.21 2.98 -12.13
CA TRP A 19 -4.61 3.31 -10.83
C TRP A 19 -3.32 2.54 -10.60
N VAL A 20 -3.28 1.28 -11.01
CA VAL A 20 -2.07 0.44 -10.95
C VAL A 20 -0.98 1.02 -11.83
N ASN A 21 -1.31 1.35 -13.10
CA ASN A 21 -0.38 1.90 -14.07
C ASN A 21 0.21 3.24 -13.61
N ARG A 22 -0.60 4.11 -13.02
CA ARG A 22 -0.14 5.38 -12.45
C ARG A 22 0.78 5.18 -11.25
N LEU A 23 0.45 4.26 -10.35
CA LEU A 23 1.34 3.93 -9.23
C LEU A 23 2.65 3.34 -9.75
N HIS A 24 2.61 2.39 -10.70
CA HIS A 24 3.78 1.82 -11.34
C HIS A 24 4.67 2.90 -11.97
N ALA A 25 4.09 3.80 -12.78
CA ALA A 25 4.84 4.90 -13.40
C ALA A 25 5.48 5.84 -12.35
N GLY A 26 4.78 6.09 -11.23
CA GLY A 26 5.33 6.83 -10.10
C GLY A 26 6.52 6.13 -9.46
N VAL A 27 6.43 4.82 -9.24
CA VAL A 27 7.54 4.00 -8.72
C VAL A 27 8.71 4.00 -9.69
N GLN A 28 8.50 3.72 -10.97
CA GLN A 28 9.55 3.71 -11.99
C GLN A 28 10.32 5.03 -12.06
N ARG A 29 9.63 6.15 -11.90
CA ARG A 29 10.25 7.49 -11.92
C ARG A 29 11.12 7.75 -10.68
N HIS A 30 10.79 7.16 -9.54
CA HIS A 30 11.36 7.54 -8.24
C HIS A 30 12.11 6.39 -7.52
N LEU A 31 12.25 5.24 -8.15
CA LEU A 31 13.02 4.10 -7.63
C LEU A 31 14.03 3.62 -8.68
N PRO A 32 15.22 4.26 -8.77
CA PRO A 32 16.22 3.99 -9.80
C PRO A 32 17.09 2.76 -9.50
N VAL A 33 16.58 1.79 -8.76
CA VAL A 33 17.25 0.51 -8.46
C VAL A 33 16.44 -0.65 -9.03
N ASP A 34 17.09 -1.77 -9.31
CA ASP A 34 16.41 -2.96 -9.85
C ASP A 34 15.32 -3.45 -8.91
N HIS A 35 14.12 -3.55 -9.42
CA HIS A 35 12.94 -4.01 -8.69
C HIS A 35 11.88 -4.59 -9.62
N ASP A 36 11.10 -5.51 -9.08
CA ASP A 36 9.86 -5.94 -9.70
C ASP A 36 8.69 -5.09 -9.20
N PHE A 37 7.76 -4.76 -10.09
CA PHE A 37 6.48 -4.17 -9.71
C PHE A 37 5.37 -5.20 -9.93
N VAL A 38 4.75 -5.66 -8.84
CA VAL A 38 3.76 -6.73 -8.83
C VAL A 38 2.38 -6.18 -8.48
N CYS A 39 1.36 -6.60 -9.22
CA CYS A 39 -0.03 -6.36 -8.87
C CYS A 39 -0.76 -7.67 -8.63
N LEU A 40 -1.23 -7.91 -7.39
CA LEU A 40 -2.17 -8.98 -7.12
C LEU A 40 -3.55 -8.52 -7.59
N THR A 41 -4.18 -9.29 -8.50
CA THR A 41 -5.48 -8.88 -9.07
C THR A 41 -6.35 -10.07 -9.50
N ASP A 42 -7.65 -9.86 -9.53
CA ASP A 42 -8.65 -10.74 -10.14
C ASP A 42 -8.91 -10.40 -11.62
N ASP A 43 -8.38 -9.28 -12.13
CA ASP A 43 -8.53 -8.87 -13.52
C ASP A 43 -7.27 -8.15 -14.04
N PRO A 44 -6.45 -8.81 -14.87
CA PRO A 44 -5.20 -8.21 -15.38
C PRO A 44 -5.38 -7.28 -16.58
N ARG A 45 -6.61 -7.13 -17.10
CA ARG A 45 -6.85 -6.34 -18.31
C ARG A 45 -6.53 -4.87 -18.12
N GLY A 46 -5.81 -4.30 -19.08
CA GLY A 46 -5.43 -2.88 -19.07
C GLY A 46 -4.19 -2.57 -18.22
N MET A 47 -3.48 -3.58 -17.72
CA MET A 47 -2.19 -3.39 -17.04
C MET A 47 -1.09 -3.07 -18.06
N ASP A 48 -0.17 -2.17 -17.69
CA ASP A 48 1.03 -1.87 -18.46
C ASP A 48 2.00 -3.05 -18.49
N ARG A 49 2.84 -3.14 -19.55
CA ARG A 49 3.77 -4.25 -19.76
C ARG A 49 4.81 -4.45 -18.65
N GLY A 50 5.12 -3.40 -17.89
CA GLY A 50 6.07 -3.46 -16.78
C GLY A 50 5.46 -3.96 -15.46
N VAL A 51 4.15 -4.22 -15.44
CA VAL A 51 3.46 -4.73 -14.25
C VAL A 51 3.44 -6.25 -14.31
N CYS A 52 4.12 -6.91 -13.35
CA CYS A 52 3.99 -8.34 -13.13
C CYS A 52 2.64 -8.64 -12.47
N VAL A 53 1.87 -9.53 -13.03
CA VAL A 53 0.54 -9.88 -12.51
C VAL A 53 0.61 -11.17 -11.72
N GLU A 54 0.14 -11.14 -10.47
CA GLU A 54 -0.12 -12.31 -9.65
C GLU A 54 -1.64 -12.45 -9.44
N PRO A 55 -2.26 -13.58 -9.78
CA PRO A 55 -3.69 -13.74 -9.63
C PRO A 55 -4.10 -13.84 -8.16
N LEU A 56 -5.17 -13.13 -7.77
CA LEU A 56 -5.83 -13.36 -6.48
C LEU A 56 -6.41 -14.77 -6.45
N ARG A 57 -6.15 -15.52 -5.39
CA ARG A 57 -6.54 -16.92 -5.20
C ARG A 57 -7.88 -17.08 -4.51
N HIS A 58 -8.29 -16.02 -3.80
CA HIS A 58 -9.53 -16.03 -3.00
C HIS A 58 -10.47 -14.91 -3.46
N ASP A 59 -11.75 -15.11 -3.17
CA ASP A 59 -12.81 -14.15 -3.50
C ASP A 59 -13.09 -13.17 -2.35
N TRP A 60 -12.04 -12.80 -1.60
CA TRP A 60 -12.18 -11.88 -0.46
C TRP A 60 -12.50 -10.46 -0.93
N PRO A 61 -13.56 -9.83 -0.39
CA PRO A 61 -14.08 -8.58 -0.92
C PRO A 61 -13.25 -7.36 -0.52
N GLY A 62 -13.09 -6.41 -1.44
CA GLY A 62 -12.51 -5.09 -1.20
C GLY A 62 -11.12 -5.15 -0.55
N TRP A 63 -10.94 -4.43 0.56
CA TRP A 63 -9.65 -4.40 1.26
C TRP A 63 -9.21 -5.71 1.91
N TRP A 64 -10.08 -6.72 2.01
CA TRP A 64 -9.71 -8.04 2.52
C TRP A 64 -8.84 -8.83 1.55
N ALA A 65 -8.89 -8.52 0.25
CA ALA A 65 -7.96 -9.09 -0.73
C ALA A 65 -6.48 -8.82 -0.39
N LYS A 66 -6.17 -7.76 0.38
CA LYS A 66 -4.81 -7.50 0.88
C LYS A 66 -4.24 -8.63 1.75
N GLN A 67 -5.07 -9.48 2.32
CA GLN A 67 -4.56 -10.59 3.13
C GLN A 67 -3.77 -11.60 2.28
N GLU A 68 -4.00 -11.63 0.96
CA GLU A 68 -3.24 -12.47 0.04
C GLU A 68 -1.79 -12.02 -0.17
N LEU A 69 -1.46 -10.76 0.14
CA LEU A 69 -0.07 -10.28 0.16
C LEU A 69 0.83 -11.09 1.10
N PHE A 70 0.25 -11.68 2.13
CA PHE A 70 0.95 -12.39 3.19
C PHE A 70 0.96 -13.90 2.98
N THR A 71 0.62 -14.38 1.77
CA THR A 71 0.71 -15.80 1.40
C THR A 71 2.14 -16.29 1.54
N PRO A 72 2.40 -17.38 2.31
CA PRO A 72 3.74 -17.93 2.47
C PRO A 72 4.39 -18.28 1.12
N GLY A 73 5.67 -17.92 0.97
CA GLY A 73 6.46 -18.18 -0.24
C GLY A 73 6.04 -17.33 -1.46
N LEU A 74 5.26 -16.27 -1.27
CA LEU A 74 4.90 -15.37 -2.37
C LEU A 74 6.05 -14.44 -2.73
N PHE A 75 6.84 -14.01 -1.76
CA PHE A 75 7.97 -13.12 -1.92
C PHE A 75 9.18 -13.64 -1.12
N ASP A 76 10.39 -13.51 -1.66
CA ASP A 76 11.61 -14.01 -1.02
C ASP A 76 12.40 -12.92 -0.26
N ASP A 77 12.30 -11.66 -0.73
CA ASP A 77 13.16 -10.57 -0.29
C ASP A 77 12.35 -9.38 0.29
N LEU A 78 12.91 -8.16 0.16
CA LEU A 78 12.23 -6.95 0.61
C LEU A 78 10.99 -6.67 -0.22
N VAL A 79 9.87 -6.54 0.45
CA VAL A 79 8.59 -6.12 -0.14
C VAL A 79 8.23 -4.73 0.34
N ILE A 80 7.84 -3.86 -0.60
CA ILE A 80 7.31 -2.52 -0.34
C ILE A 80 5.90 -2.45 -0.93
N TYR A 81 4.90 -2.43 -0.08
CA TYR A 81 3.51 -2.34 -0.48
C TYR A 81 3.01 -0.89 -0.46
N PHE A 82 2.25 -0.54 -1.49
CA PHE A 82 1.47 0.70 -1.55
C PHE A 82 0.01 0.45 -1.88
N ASP A 83 -0.90 1.17 -1.21
CA ASP A 83 -2.30 1.29 -1.65
C ASP A 83 -2.37 2.00 -3.00
N LEU A 84 -3.36 1.65 -3.83
CA LEU A 84 -3.55 2.21 -5.18
C LEU A 84 -3.76 3.71 -5.21
N ASP A 85 -4.27 4.30 -4.13
CA ASP A 85 -4.47 5.73 -4.00
C ASP A 85 -3.26 6.47 -3.37
N THR A 86 -2.09 5.83 -3.40
CA THR A 86 -0.82 6.45 -3.01
C THR A 86 -0.22 7.24 -4.17
N VAL A 87 0.33 8.41 -3.88
CA VAL A 87 1.07 9.22 -4.86
C VAL A 87 2.54 9.28 -4.47
N ILE A 88 3.40 8.80 -5.35
CA ILE A 88 4.85 8.90 -5.19
C ILE A 88 5.27 10.31 -5.61
N THR A 89 5.95 11.03 -4.75
CA THR A 89 6.31 12.44 -4.94
C THR A 89 7.81 12.70 -4.91
N GLY A 90 8.61 11.68 -4.58
CA GLY A 90 10.06 11.80 -4.54
C GLY A 90 10.75 10.45 -4.34
N ASP A 91 12.06 10.49 -4.17
CA ASP A 91 12.97 9.34 -4.09
C ASP A 91 12.53 8.27 -3.08
N LEU A 92 12.42 7.02 -3.54
CA LEU A 92 12.06 5.86 -2.74
C LEU A 92 13.28 5.05 -2.24
N VAL A 93 14.48 5.38 -2.67
CA VAL A 93 15.73 4.69 -2.26
C VAL A 93 15.88 4.58 -0.73
N PRO A 94 15.49 5.56 0.10
CA PRO A 94 15.57 5.40 1.55
C PRO A 94 14.86 4.16 2.12
N PHE A 95 13.83 3.67 1.45
CA PHE A 95 13.08 2.50 1.91
C PHE A 95 13.72 1.17 1.53
N THR A 96 14.63 1.16 0.55
CA THR A 96 15.25 -0.06 0.02
C THR A 96 16.26 -0.71 0.98
N GLY A 97 16.74 0.04 1.95
CA GLY A 97 17.62 -0.46 3.00
C GLY A 97 16.92 -1.09 4.21
N TYR A 98 15.60 -1.28 4.15
CA TYR A 98 14.88 -1.88 5.26
C TYR A 98 15.22 -3.38 5.40
N THR A 99 15.63 -3.78 6.60
CA THR A 99 16.01 -5.18 6.95
C THR A 99 15.25 -5.69 8.18
N GLY A 100 14.28 -4.91 8.67
CA GLY A 100 13.46 -5.32 9.81
C GLY A 100 12.38 -6.34 9.43
N PRO A 101 11.71 -6.96 10.42
CA PRO A 101 10.72 -8.00 10.13
C PRO A 101 9.51 -7.44 9.40
N ARG A 102 8.92 -6.39 9.91
CA ARG A 102 7.73 -5.74 9.31
C ARG A 102 7.63 -4.29 9.73
N ALA A 103 7.14 -3.43 8.84
CA ALA A 103 6.83 -2.04 9.15
C ALA A 103 5.47 -1.64 8.58
N PHE A 104 4.73 -0.87 9.36
CA PHE A 104 3.41 -0.34 9.03
C PHE A 104 3.40 1.17 9.19
N LEU A 105 2.48 1.84 8.51
CA LEU A 105 2.15 3.21 8.88
C LEU A 105 1.56 3.23 10.29
N ARG A 106 1.89 4.25 11.07
CA ARG A 106 1.05 4.67 12.20
C ARG A 106 -0.16 5.40 11.61
N ASP A 107 -1.38 5.03 12.02
CA ASP A 107 -2.60 5.71 11.56
C ASP A 107 -2.48 7.22 11.85
N PHE A 108 -2.61 8.03 10.83
CA PHE A 108 -2.37 9.48 10.90
C PHE A 108 -3.33 10.23 11.82
N PHE A 109 -4.49 9.65 12.15
CA PHE A 109 -5.50 10.25 13.02
C PHE A 109 -5.63 9.55 14.37
N ARG A 110 -5.29 8.25 14.42
CA ARG A 110 -5.37 7.42 15.62
C ARG A 110 -3.98 7.06 16.17
N TYR A 111 -3.01 7.98 16.02
CA TYR A 111 -1.62 7.74 16.44
C TYR A 111 -1.49 7.46 17.94
N ARG A 112 -2.33 8.08 18.79
CA ARG A 112 -2.34 7.86 20.25
C ARG A 112 -2.78 6.46 20.65
N GLU A 113 -3.55 5.78 19.79
CA GLU A 113 -4.00 4.41 20.01
C GLU A 113 -3.00 3.38 19.48
N ASN A 114 -1.85 3.83 18.96
CA ASN A 114 -0.89 2.97 18.25
C ASN A 114 -1.57 2.12 17.16
N MET A 115 -2.60 2.68 16.51
CA MET A 115 -3.23 2.03 15.38
C MET A 115 -2.30 2.04 14.18
N ILE A 116 -2.26 0.91 13.47
CA ILE A 116 -1.59 0.83 12.19
C ILE A 116 -2.50 1.34 11.07
N GLY A 117 -1.86 1.78 9.99
CA GLY A 117 -2.47 1.98 8.69
C GLY A 117 -1.77 1.11 7.67
N SER A 118 -2.50 0.44 6.81
CA SER A 118 -1.95 -0.46 5.78
C SER A 118 -1.76 0.22 4.41
N GLY A 119 -1.77 1.55 4.36
CA GLY A 119 -1.58 2.29 3.09
C GLY A 119 -0.17 2.18 2.51
N MET A 120 0.82 1.89 3.35
CA MET A 120 2.17 1.50 3.01
C MET A 120 2.67 0.50 4.06
N MET A 121 3.35 -0.55 3.61
CA MET A 121 3.93 -1.58 4.47
C MET A 121 5.27 -2.04 3.89
N LEU A 122 6.19 -2.48 4.77
CA LEU A 122 7.44 -3.11 4.37
C LEU A 122 7.66 -4.39 5.19
N TRP A 123 8.19 -5.41 4.54
CA TRP A 123 8.59 -6.66 5.24
C TRP A 123 9.60 -7.45 4.41
N MET A 124 10.24 -8.43 5.06
CA MET A 124 11.19 -9.35 4.42
C MET A 124 10.52 -10.71 4.23
N GLY A 125 10.49 -11.22 3.00
CA GLY A 125 10.01 -12.57 2.70
C GLY A 125 8.73 -12.97 3.43
N ASP A 126 8.77 -14.03 4.20
CA ASP A 126 7.64 -14.61 4.94
C ASP A 126 7.36 -13.97 6.32
N GLU A 127 7.99 -12.83 6.64
CA GLU A 127 7.84 -12.21 7.97
C GLU A 127 6.38 -11.80 8.32
N MET A 128 5.49 -11.70 7.34
CA MET A 128 4.06 -11.45 7.55
C MET A 128 3.16 -12.67 7.31
N ALA A 129 3.73 -13.86 7.06
CA ALA A 129 2.96 -15.06 6.76
C ALA A 129 2.04 -15.54 7.91
N ASP A 130 2.33 -15.14 9.15
CA ASP A 130 1.47 -15.38 10.32
C ASP A 130 0.10 -14.72 10.18
N ILE A 131 0.02 -13.57 9.52
CA ILE A 131 -1.22 -12.85 9.23
C ILE A 131 -2.13 -13.69 8.32
N TYR A 132 -1.57 -14.21 7.21
CA TYR A 132 -2.30 -15.06 6.29
C TYR A 132 -2.76 -16.37 6.95
N ARG A 133 -1.84 -17.05 7.67
CA ARG A 133 -2.15 -18.32 8.35
C ARG A 133 -3.27 -18.16 9.38
N GLU A 134 -3.32 -17.06 10.09
CA GLU A 134 -4.42 -16.79 11.02
C GLU A 134 -5.71 -16.43 10.28
N PHE A 135 -5.62 -15.55 9.26
CA PHE A 135 -6.81 -15.12 8.52
C PHE A 135 -7.53 -16.29 7.84
N THR A 136 -6.76 -17.22 7.26
CA THR A 136 -7.31 -18.38 6.53
C THR A 136 -7.96 -19.44 7.41
N LYS A 137 -7.81 -19.40 8.74
CA LYS A 137 -8.52 -20.30 9.65
C LYS A 137 -10.04 -20.12 9.62
N ASP A 138 -10.49 -18.86 9.58
CA ASP A 138 -11.92 -18.52 9.43
C ASP A 138 -12.05 -17.10 8.88
N PRO A 139 -11.89 -16.91 7.54
CA PRO A 139 -11.94 -15.58 6.92
C PRO A 139 -13.28 -14.87 7.20
N GLU A 140 -14.40 -15.61 7.17
CA GLU A 140 -15.70 -15.00 7.39
C GLU A 140 -15.87 -14.48 8.82
N ALA A 141 -15.44 -15.23 9.82
CA ALA A 141 -15.49 -14.75 11.21
C ALA A 141 -14.61 -13.52 11.40
N HIS A 142 -13.41 -13.50 10.81
CA HIS A 142 -12.52 -12.34 10.87
C HIS A 142 -13.14 -11.12 10.17
N MET A 143 -13.70 -11.28 8.96
CA MET A 143 -14.38 -10.20 8.25
C MET A 143 -15.61 -9.68 9.01
N ARG A 144 -16.38 -10.54 9.68
CA ARG A 144 -17.50 -10.12 10.53
C ARG A 144 -17.04 -9.34 11.76
N THR A 145 -15.98 -9.82 12.41
CA THR A 145 -15.44 -9.20 13.65
C THR A 145 -14.82 -7.84 13.37
N PHE A 146 -14.00 -7.73 12.33
CA PHE A 146 -13.23 -6.53 11.98
C PHE A 146 -13.84 -5.77 10.78
N ARG A 147 -15.17 -5.81 10.63
CA ARG A 147 -15.91 -5.31 9.46
C ARG A 147 -15.67 -3.86 9.07
N ARG A 148 -15.10 -3.05 9.95
CA ARG A 148 -14.83 -1.63 9.68
C ARG A 148 -13.45 -1.39 9.08
N ARG A 149 -12.45 -2.25 9.38
CA ARG A 149 -11.05 -2.07 8.94
C ARG A 149 -10.29 -3.38 9.07
N SER A 150 -9.68 -3.85 8.00
CA SER A 150 -8.70 -4.95 8.05
C SER A 150 -7.46 -4.59 8.89
N ASP A 151 -7.13 -3.29 9.02
CA ASP A 151 -6.02 -2.80 9.86
C ASP A 151 -6.17 -3.21 11.34
N GLU A 152 -7.40 -3.29 11.86
CA GLU A 152 -7.64 -3.73 13.24
C GLU A 152 -7.30 -5.22 13.41
N PHE A 153 -7.53 -6.04 12.38
CA PHE A 153 -7.08 -7.43 12.37
C PHE A 153 -5.54 -7.49 12.27
N THR A 154 -4.96 -6.80 11.29
CA THR A 154 -3.52 -6.82 11.02
C THR A 154 -2.69 -6.26 12.19
N LYS A 155 -3.21 -5.27 12.94
CA LYS A 155 -2.58 -4.71 14.15
C LYS A 155 -2.20 -5.78 15.19
N ARG A 156 -2.95 -6.87 15.28
CA ARG A 156 -2.68 -7.97 16.23
C ARG A 156 -1.31 -8.62 15.99
N PHE A 157 -0.78 -8.46 14.78
CA PHE A 157 0.50 -9.02 14.32
C PHE A 157 1.64 -8.00 14.29
N MET A 158 1.44 -6.81 14.89
CA MET A 158 2.50 -5.81 14.96
C MET A 158 3.77 -6.35 15.62
N GLY A 159 3.64 -7.07 16.74
CA GLY A 159 4.75 -7.72 17.42
C GLY A 159 5.98 -6.82 17.57
N ARG A 160 7.13 -7.27 17.01
CA ARG A 160 8.37 -6.50 16.92
C ARG A 160 8.46 -5.60 15.68
N GLY A 161 7.32 -5.30 15.04
CA GLY A 161 7.27 -4.43 13.88
C GLY A 161 7.58 -2.97 14.23
N HIS A 162 7.89 -2.21 13.19
CA HIS A 162 8.24 -0.80 13.28
C HIS A 162 7.11 0.07 12.73
N PHE A 163 7.07 1.33 13.17
CA PHE A 163 6.29 2.33 12.47
C PHE A 163 7.15 3.06 11.44
N ILE A 164 6.65 3.16 10.20
CA ILE A 164 7.34 3.79 9.08
C ILE A 164 7.73 5.23 9.41
N GLN A 165 6.84 5.98 10.09
CA GLN A 165 7.10 7.37 10.45
C GLN A 165 8.20 7.54 11.51
N ASP A 166 8.47 6.51 12.32
CA ASP A 166 9.57 6.53 13.29
C ASP A 166 10.91 6.22 12.61
N LEU A 167 10.92 5.37 11.57
CA LEU A 167 12.11 5.04 10.79
C LEU A 167 12.50 6.16 9.81
N TRP A 168 11.50 6.78 9.18
CA TRP A 168 11.69 7.82 8.16
C TRP A 168 10.77 9.01 8.43
N PRO A 169 11.10 9.86 9.43
CA PRO A 169 10.27 10.99 9.80
C PRO A 169 10.04 11.95 8.62
N GLY A 170 8.78 12.26 8.34
CA GLY A 170 8.38 13.21 7.32
C GLY A 170 8.40 12.71 5.87
N LEU A 171 8.94 11.50 5.59
CA LEU A 171 8.98 10.99 4.20
C LEU A 171 7.61 10.47 3.74
N VAL A 172 6.82 9.90 4.64
CA VAL A 172 5.48 9.38 4.31
C VAL A 172 4.43 10.21 5.03
N VAL A 173 3.55 10.83 4.26
CA VAL A 173 2.60 11.83 4.77
C VAL A 173 1.16 11.50 4.37
N SER A 174 0.21 12.04 5.12
CA SER A 174 -1.20 11.99 4.76
C SER A 174 -1.59 13.23 3.97
N SER A 175 -2.30 13.05 2.86
CA SER A 175 -2.88 14.14 2.08
C SER A 175 -3.73 15.08 2.93
N LYS A 176 -4.48 14.55 3.87
CA LYS A 176 -5.42 15.31 4.74
C LYS A 176 -4.77 15.94 5.96
N ALA A 177 -3.84 15.22 6.60
CA ALA A 177 -3.24 15.70 7.84
C ALA A 177 -2.08 16.69 7.59
N HIS A 178 -1.29 16.45 6.53
CA HIS A 178 -0.02 17.14 6.33
C HIS A 178 0.06 18.03 5.10
N CYS A 179 -0.85 17.85 4.11
CA CYS A 179 -0.76 18.52 2.82
C CYS A 179 -1.80 19.63 2.63
N ARG A 180 -2.32 20.22 3.69
CA ARG A 180 -3.37 21.27 3.62
C ARG A 180 -2.90 22.55 2.90
N THR A 181 -1.63 22.91 3.06
CA THR A 181 -1.00 24.09 2.45
C THR A 181 -0.06 23.74 1.29
N GLY A 182 -0.02 22.47 0.89
CA GLY A 182 0.86 21.97 -0.16
C GLY A 182 1.64 20.74 0.28
N LEU A 183 2.55 20.28 -0.58
CA LEU A 183 3.40 19.14 -0.29
C LEU A 183 4.51 19.54 0.69
N PRO A 184 4.69 18.86 1.83
CA PRO A 184 5.86 19.07 2.68
C PRO A 184 7.17 18.75 1.91
N GLU A 185 8.21 19.54 2.15
CA GLU A 185 9.47 19.50 1.39
C GLU A 185 10.12 18.11 1.35
N ASN A 186 10.10 17.41 2.48
CA ASN A 186 10.72 16.09 2.60
C ASN A 186 9.80 14.93 2.18
N ALA A 187 8.52 15.19 1.87
CA ALA A 187 7.59 14.13 1.53
C ALA A 187 7.98 13.40 0.24
N ARG A 188 7.99 12.08 0.30
CA ARG A 188 8.28 11.18 -0.83
C ARG A 188 7.07 10.36 -1.22
N VAL A 189 6.19 10.11 -0.25
CA VAL A 189 4.98 9.29 -0.43
C VAL A 189 3.82 10.03 0.22
N VAL A 190 2.75 10.25 -0.54
CA VAL A 190 1.50 10.85 -0.05
C VAL A 190 0.42 9.78 -0.04
N CYS A 191 -0.01 9.38 1.15
CA CYS A 191 -1.12 8.45 1.32
C CYS A 191 -2.45 9.20 1.30
N MET A 192 -3.36 8.75 0.44
CA MET A 192 -4.77 9.13 0.53
C MET A 192 -5.52 8.11 1.38
N HIS A 193 -6.61 8.52 1.97
CA HIS A 193 -7.49 7.62 2.72
C HIS A 193 -8.89 8.20 2.84
N GLY A 194 -9.88 7.35 2.66
CA GLY A 194 -11.28 7.76 2.68
C GLY A 194 -11.64 8.69 1.50
N ARG A 195 -12.59 9.58 1.72
CA ARG A 195 -13.01 10.58 0.72
C ARG A 195 -12.42 11.95 1.02
N PRO A 196 -12.20 12.83 0.01
CA PRO A 196 -12.37 12.56 -1.42
C PRO A 196 -11.34 11.54 -1.94
N ARG A 197 -11.71 10.76 -2.96
CA ARG A 197 -10.79 9.96 -3.76
C ARG A 197 -10.04 10.85 -4.74
N MET A 198 -8.96 10.36 -5.36
CA MET A 198 -8.17 11.13 -6.31
C MET A 198 -9.02 11.71 -7.46
N THR A 199 -9.91 10.90 -8.01
CA THR A 199 -10.82 11.30 -9.11
C THR A 199 -11.94 12.26 -8.68
N GLU A 200 -12.19 12.40 -7.38
CA GLU A 200 -13.16 13.34 -6.80
C GLU A 200 -12.54 14.71 -6.47
N LEU A 201 -11.22 14.83 -6.52
CA LEU A 201 -10.54 16.12 -6.38
C LEU A 201 -10.78 16.99 -7.62
N GLU A 202 -10.82 18.30 -7.43
CA GLU A 202 -10.87 19.23 -8.55
C GLU A 202 -9.71 19.00 -9.54
N PRO A 203 -9.91 19.12 -10.87
CA PRO A 203 -8.84 18.89 -11.86
C PRO A 203 -7.58 19.73 -11.63
N LYS A 204 -7.74 20.95 -11.11
CA LYS A 204 -6.62 21.85 -10.77
C LYS A 204 -5.97 21.57 -9.42
N HIS A 205 -6.46 20.62 -8.65
CA HIS A 205 -5.87 20.26 -7.36
C HIS A 205 -4.48 19.68 -7.59
N TRP A 206 -3.45 20.23 -6.94
CA TRP A 206 -2.04 19.90 -7.15
C TRP A 206 -1.74 18.40 -7.06
N LEU A 207 -2.40 17.68 -6.11
CA LEU A 207 -2.19 16.25 -5.92
C LEU A 207 -2.77 15.44 -7.07
N ARG A 208 -3.97 15.83 -7.58
CA ARG A 208 -4.56 15.22 -8.76
C ARG A 208 -3.72 15.46 -10.01
N GLN A 209 -3.26 16.68 -10.23
CA GLN A 209 -2.36 16.97 -11.36
C GLN A 209 -1.09 16.15 -11.29
N ARG A 210 -0.51 15.98 -10.10
CA ARG A 210 0.70 15.17 -9.92
C ARG A 210 0.43 13.69 -10.16
N TRP A 211 -0.70 13.18 -9.73
CA TRP A 211 -1.13 11.79 -10.00
C TRP A 211 -1.44 11.55 -11.49
N GLU A 212 -2.01 12.52 -12.19
CA GLU A 212 -2.27 12.46 -13.64
C GLU A 212 -0.99 12.60 -14.48
N ALA A 213 0.00 13.36 -14.01
CA ALA A 213 1.24 13.63 -14.75
C ALA A 213 2.23 12.45 -14.80
N VAL A 214 1.99 11.35 -14.10
CA VAL A 214 2.83 10.15 -14.14
C VAL A 214 2.39 9.15 -15.23
N ALA A 215 1.25 9.38 -15.87
CA ALA A 215 0.72 8.53 -16.95
C ALA A 215 1.48 8.74 -18.27
#